data_c9149c395dc1c611f825ae400dc1ec22
#
_entry.id   c9149c395dc1c611f825ae400dc1ec22
#
_cell.length_a   1.000
_cell.length_b   1.000
_cell.length_c   1.000
_cell.angle_alpha   90.00
_cell.angle_beta   90.00
_cell.angle_gamma   90.00
#
_symmetry.space_group_name_H-M   'P 1'
#
loop_
_entity.id
_entity.type
_entity.pdbx_description
1 polymer ?
#
loop_
_entity_poly.entity_id
_entity_poly.type
_entity_poly.pdbx_seq_one_letter_code
_entity_poly.pdbx_strand_id
1 'polypeptide(L)'
;ILITLLLGGSVSLNAQTSKAASEMQLADTLSIGYQMNVSSRTSSYSINGVNASAFEKSPYIDISKALYGKVAGLNVYQGTGSSADNVSTLSIHGNAPLVLIDGFPRDISDITSMEIESCYVLKDAAAAALYGMRGANGVVLITTKRGISNGLKVNVDYNFGVNTQFRSPDFADAYTYANALNTALSGDGLPARYNAQELDAFRTGIYPYDYPNVDWWNETLNNTGLTHNLKMSFSGGSDKFRFYTVVDYYRDRSMLKKNTEDTRFDTTPTDTRLTVRTNLDVKVTESTLLKAGIVGRLKEFRGTRYGRSAIFNKIYGIPSAAFPIRYENGIYGGSSVYGTGNPVALLKDYGHIRNVYGTLLADLSIRQDLSALTKGLAAEASVSFDNIGGMNETTNKEYRYMNSNASITSDGTLVTTPAIYGTDSETLGHTQPFERLMLRSDFQAKVDYNRTFGKHQVGGALIYDMQSVVKNGRNNSQKNQSVLVNATYTYDNRYSLNAVFNRSGSAYLPDGDKYSNYPAVSAAWIVSNE
;
A
#
# COMPACT_ATOMS: atom_id res chain seq x y z
N ILE A 1 5.63 -16.66 11.68
CA ILE A 1 7.06 -16.54 12.07
C ILE A 1 7.83 -16.34 10.80
N LEU A 2 8.41 -15.15 10.61
CA LEU A 2 9.30 -14.87 9.50
C LEU A 2 10.67 -15.46 9.88
N ILE A 3 11.04 -16.58 9.31
CA ILE A 3 12.41 -17.10 9.45
C ILE A 3 13.22 -16.46 8.32
N THR A 4 14.01 -15.43 8.67
CA THR A 4 15.00 -14.84 7.77
C THR A 4 16.29 -15.63 7.91
N LEU A 5 16.59 -16.47 6.94
CA LEU A 5 17.89 -17.14 6.84
C LEU A 5 18.91 -16.13 6.27
N LEU A 6 19.79 -15.63 7.11
CA LEU A 6 20.96 -14.83 6.75
C LEU A 6 22.10 -15.75 6.30
N LEU A 7 22.41 -15.73 5.02
CA LEU A 7 23.66 -16.30 4.48
C LEU A 7 24.71 -15.20 4.37
N GLY A 8 25.70 -15.26 5.25
CA GLY A 8 27.05 -14.75 5.06
C GLY A 8 27.29 -13.26 5.25
N GLY A 9 27.47 -12.83 6.49
CA GLY A 9 28.08 -11.58 6.87
C GLY A 9 28.29 -11.54 8.38
N SER A 10 29.49 -11.26 8.83
CA SER A 10 29.87 -11.25 10.25
C SER A 10 28.91 -10.44 11.12
N VAL A 11 28.14 -11.12 11.95
CA VAL A 11 27.25 -10.53 12.95
C VAL A 11 28.09 -10.11 14.16
N SER A 12 28.32 -8.81 14.33
CA SER A 12 28.69 -8.28 15.63
C SER A 12 27.41 -8.09 16.45
N LEU A 13 27.15 -9.00 17.39
CA LEU A 13 26.13 -8.84 18.42
C LEU A 13 26.56 -7.72 19.38
N ASN A 14 26.13 -6.51 19.14
CA ASN A 14 26.21 -5.41 20.11
C ASN A 14 24.81 -5.07 20.61
N ALA A 15 24.67 -5.12 21.93
CA ALA A 15 23.52 -4.86 22.77
C ALA A 15 22.37 -4.03 22.18
N GLN A 16 21.21 -4.66 21.99
CA GLN A 16 19.98 -4.12 21.41
C GLN A 16 19.19 -3.15 22.31
N THR A 17 19.63 -2.89 23.53
CA THR A 17 18.88 -2.08 24.51
C THR A 17 19.01 -0.56 24.34
N SER A 18 20.04 -0.06 23.63
CA SER A 18 20.22 1.38 23.41
C SER A 18 19.60 1.91 22.10
N LYS A 19 19.24 1.02 21.16
CA LYS A 19 18.74 1.44 19.82
C LYS A 19 17.25 1.80 19.79
N ALA A 20 16.40 1.15 20.58
CA ALA A 20 14.96 1.45 20.60
C ALA A 20 14.68 2.88 21.09
N ALA A 21 15.46 3.39 22.04
CA ALA A 21 15.34 4.76 22.52
C ALA A 21 15.79 5.80 21.47
N SER A 22 16.79 5.50 20.63
CA SER A 22 17.25 6.41 19.56
C SER A 22 16.30 6.46 18.37
N GLU A 23 15.53 5.42 18.11
CA GLU A 23 14.53 5.37 17.04
C GLU A 23 13.31 6.26 17.32
N MET A 24 12.99 6.48 18.60
CA MET A 24 11.89 7.32 19.05
C MET A 24 12.31 8.76 19.39
N GLN A 25 13.60 9.08 19.32
CA GLN A 25 14.07 10.43 19.60
C GLN A 25 13.70 11.36 18.44
N LEU A 26 12.80 12.31 18.72
CA LEU A 26 12.45 13.36 17.77
C LEU A 26 13.69 14.22 17.46
N ALA A 27 13.84 14.61 16.20
CA ALA A 27 14.85 15.57 15.80
C ALA A 27 14.64 16.91 16.52
N ASP A 28 15.69 17.68 16.75
CA ASP A 28 15.59 19.03 17.35
C ASP A 28 14.67 19.96 16.53
N THR A 29 14.58 19.71 15.24
CA THR A 29 13.74 20.45 14.30
C THR A 29 12.77 19.52 13.61
N LEU A 30 11.48 19.81 13.71
CA LEU A 30 10.37 19.02 13.15
C LEU A 30 9.76 19.75 11.96
N SER A 31 9.54 19.04 10.86
CA SER A 31 8.79 19.58 9.73
C SER A 31 7.30 19.58 10.07
N ILE A 32 6.62 20.67 9.75
CA ILE A 32 5.15 20.83 9.82
C ILE A 32 4.51 20.96 8.43
N GLY A 33 5.28 20.67 7.39
CA GLY A 33 4.87 20.80 5.98
C GLY A 33 5.13 22.19 5.41
N TYR A 34 4.78 22.38 4.14
CA TYR A 34 5.06 23.62 3.39
C TYR A 34 6.52 24.10 3.53
N GLN A 35 7.46 23.16 3.75
CA GLN A 35 8.86 23.42 4.07
C GLN A 35 9.05 24.37 5.28
N MET A 36 8.10 24.37 6.22
CA MET A 36 8.20 25.02 7.52
C MET A 36 8.71 24.04 8.57
N ASN A 37 9.54 24.56 9.46
CA ASN A 37 10.11 23.78 10.56
C ASN A 37 9.85 24.46 11.88
N VAL A 38 9.64 23.67 12.94
CA VAL A 38 9.50 24.12 14.32
C VAL A 38 10.51 23.38 15.20
N SER A 39 10.97 24.03 16.27
CA SER A 39 11.79 23.35 17.26
C SER A 39 10.94 22.35 18.04
N SER A 40 11.43 21.13 18.21
CA SER A 40 10.73 20.10 18.99
C SER A 40 10.48 20.50 20.44
N ARG A 41 11.39 21.32 21.00
CA ARG A 41 11.35 21.77 22.40
C ARG A 41 10.35 22.89 22.65
N THR A 42 10.15 23.78 21.68
CA THR A 42 9.29 24.97 21.84
C THR A 42 8.03 24.91 20.99
N SER A 43 7.77 23.78 20.33
CA SER A 43 6.55 23.60 19.53
C SER A 43 5.31 23.58 20.41
N SER A 44 4.31 24.36 20.01
CA SER A 44 2.96 24.29 20.58
C SER A 44 2.07 23.26 19.88
N TYR A 45 2.57 22.59 18.85
CA TYR A 45 1.88 21.53 18.15
C TYR A 45 2.14 20.16 18.77
N SER A 46 1.13 19.29 18.78
CA SER A 46 1.29 17.88 19.15
C SER A 46 1.78 17.07 17.95
N ILE A 47 3.09 16.94 17.84
CA ILE A 47 3.75 16.22 16.76
C ILE A 47 4.37 14.95 17.32
N ASN A 48 4.07 13.82 16.69
CA ASN A 48 4.73 12.52 16.97
C ASN A 48 5.31 11.99 15.68
N GLY A 49 6.36 11.20 15.77
CA GLY A 49 6.96 10.65 14.55
C GLY A 49 8.18 9.79 14.82
N VAL A 50 8.75 9.34 13.74
CA VAL A 50 9.95 8.51 13.70
C VAL A 50 10.89 9.03 12.61
N ASN A 51 12.19 8.76 12.77
CA ASN A 51 13.22 9.10 11.81
C ASN A 51 13.59 7.90 10.91
N ALA A 52 14.57 8.09 10.03
CA ALA A 52 15.06 7.11 9.06
C ALA A 52 15.38 5.74 9.67
N SER A 53 15.91 5.67 10.89
CA SER A 53 16.33 4.42 11.53
C SER A 53 15.17 3.45 11.75
N ALA A 54 13.95 3.95 11.93
CA ALA A 54 12.74 3.12 12.05
C ALA A 54 12.41 2.33 10.77
N PHE A 55 12.91 2.77 9.62
CA PHE A 55 12.62 2.21 8.30
C PHE A 55 13.78 1.42 7.70
N GLU A 56 15.02 1.68 8.09
CA GLU A 56 16.24 1.16 7.44
C GLU A 56 16.25 -0.38 7.33
N LYS A 57 15.76 -1.07 8.36
CA LYS A 57 15.73 -2.54 8.40
C LYS A 57 14.35 -3.13 8.10
N SER A 58 13.43 -2.32 7.58
CA SER A 58 12.09 -2.80 7.28
C SER A 58 12.10 -3.75 6.07
N PRO A 59 11.68 -5.00 6.24
CA PRO A 59 11.56 -5.95 5.14
C PRO A 59 10.29 -5.73 4.31
N TYR A 60 9.39 -4.84 4.77
CA TYR A 60 8.09 -4.64 4.15
C TYR A 60 8.19 -3.80 2.89
N ILE A 61 7.45 -4.21 1.86
CA ILE A 61 7.25 -3.43 0.64
C ILE A 61 6.25 -2.29 0.87
N ASP A 62 5.21 -2.56 1.65
CA ASP A 62 4.27 -1.56 2.14
C ASP A 62 4.85 -0.90 3.39
N ILE A 63 5.29 0.34 3.23
CA ILE A 63 5.96 1.09 4.29
C ILE A 63 5.03 1.41 5.46
N SER A 64 3.71 1.40 5.27
CA SER A 64 2.74 1.59 6.36
C SER A 64 2.95 0.57 7.48
N LYS A 65 3.33 -0.67 7.12
CA LYS A 65 3.61 -1.74 8.10
C LYS A 65 4.80 -1.44 9.00
N ALA A 66 5.78 -0.70 8.49
CA ALA A 66 6.92 -0.27 9.29
C ALA A 66 6.54 0.77 10.36
N LEU A 67 5.38 1.42 10.22
CA LEU A 67 4.83 2.39 11.18
C LEU A 67 3.97 1.75 12.26
N TYR A 68 3.65 0.46 12.15
CA TYR A 68 2.79 -0.24 13.10
C TYR A 68 3.34 -0.15 14.53
N GLY A 69 2.56 0.46 15.44
CA GLY A 69 2.92 0.63 16.84
C GLY A 69 4.06 1.62 17.13
N LYS A 70 4.60 2.35 16.13
CA LYS A 70 5.76 3.23 16.31
C LYS A 70 5.39 4.71 16.48
N VAL A 71 4.24 5.15 16.00
CA VAL A 71 3.84 6.56 16.04
C VAL A 71 2.56 6.72 16.86
N ALA A 72 2.64 7.47 17.95
CA ALA A 72 1.49 7.68 18.83
C ALA A 72 0.36 8.44 18.11
N GLY A 73 -0.85 7.85 18.13
CA GLY A 73 -2.05 8.39 17.47
C GLY A 73 -2.20 8.01 16.00
N LEU A 74 -1.26 7.25 15.42
CA LEU A 74 -1.39 6.65 14.11
C LEU A 74 -1.73 5.16 14.27
N ASN A 75 -2.87 4.75 13.73
CA ASN A 75 -3.25 3.35 13.62
C ASN A 75 -2.97 2.84 12.22
N VAL A 76 -2.50 1.60 12.13
CA VAL A 76 -2.24 0.91 10.87
C VAL A 76 -3.07 -0.36 10.85
N TYR A 77 -3.96 -0.50 9.88
CA TYR A 77 -4.81 -1.67 9.72
C TYR A 77 -4.38 -2.47 8.51
N GLN A 78 -4.12 -3.74 8.73
CA GLN A 78 -3.80 -4.68 7.68
C GLN A 78 -5.07 -5.43 7.26
N GLY A 79 -5.52 -5.24 6.00
CA GLY A 79 -6.77 -5.82 5.51
C GLY A 79 -6.68 -7.29 5.16
N THR A 80 -5.54 -7.74 4.61
CA THR A 80 -5.34 -9.12 4.15
C THR A 80 -3.96 -9.65 4.54
N GLY A 81 -3.76 -10.96 4.48
CA GLY A 81 -2.45 -11.60 4.70
C GLY A 81 -1.58 -11.73 3.44
N SER A 82 -2.09 -11.34 2.27
CA SER A 82 -1.35 -11.41 1.01
C SER A 82 -0.12 -10.50 1.03
N SER A 83 1.03 -10.97 0.55
CA SER A 83 2.26 -10.19 0.55
C SER A 83 2.21 -8.99 -0.39
N ALA A 84 1.55 -9.13 -1.53
CA ALA A 84 1.60 -8.14 -2.61
C ALA A 84 0.37 -7.22 -2.70
N ASP A 85 -0.84 -7.72 -2.34
CA ASP A 85 -2.08 -6.93 -2.38
C ASP A 85 -2.46 -6.36 -1.01
N ASN A 86 -1.61 -6.54 -0.03
CA ASN A 86 -1.87 -6.14 1.33
C ASN A 86 -1.49 -4.68 1.55
N VAL A 87 -2.28 -3.78 1.01
CA VAL A 87 -2.18 -2.35 1.31
C VAL A 87 -2.76 -2.12 2.70
N SER A 88 -1.92 -1.64 3.60
CA SER A 88 -2.37 -1.26 4.94
C SER A 88 -3.03 0.10 4.90
N THR A 89 -4.10 0.26 5.67
CA THR A 89 -4.81 1.53 5.81
C THR A 89 -4.29 2.29 7.03
N LEU A 90 -3.94 3.55 6.83
CA LEU A 90 -3.59 4.47 7.92
C LEU A 90 -4.86 5.12 8.46
N SER A 91 -4.91 5.29 9.77
CA SER A 91 -6.01 5.99 10.42
C SER A 91 -5.52 6.87 11.57
N ILE A 92 -6.01 8.10 11.63
CA ILE A 92 -5.89 9.03 12.76
C ILE A 92 -7.31 9.34 13.22
N HIS A 93 -7.60 9.21 14.52
CA HIS A 93 -8.94 9.40 15.09
C HIS A 93 -10.06 8.64 14.36
N GLY A 94 -9.75 7.43 13.84
CA GLY A 94 -10.71 6.58 13.12
C GLY A 94 -10.87 6.87 11.62
N ASN A 95 -10.24 7.92 11.09
CA ASN A 95 -10.37 8.36 9.69
C ASN A 95 -9.05 8.31 8.93
N ALA A 96 -9.13 8.25 7.60
CA ALA A 96 -7.96 8.29 6.73
C ALA A 96 -7.31 9.69 6.77
N PRO A 97 -6.01 9.81 7.13
CA PRO A 97 -5.31 11.08 7.17
C PRO A 97 -4.92 11.57 5.77
N LEU A 98 -4.61 12.86 5.68
CA LEU A 98 -3.88 13.40 4.54
C LEU A 98 -2.42 12.94 4.60
N VAL A 99 -1.93 12.25 3.58
CA VAL A 99 -0.52 11.86 3.46
C VAL A 99 0.18 12.82 2.53
N LEU A 100 1.30 13.40 3.01
CA LEU A 100 2.15 14.29 2.24
C LEU A 100 3.57 13.72 2.15
N ILE A 101 4.11 13.64 0.93
CA ILE A 101 5.50 13.27 0.68
C ILE A 101 6.18 14.50 0.09
N ASP A 102 7.20 15.02 0.78
CA ASP A 102 7.91 16.26 0.45
C ASP A 102 6.98 17.47 0.25
N GLY A 103 5.86 17.51 0.99
CA GLY A 103 4.90 18.62 0.97
C GLY A 103 3.75 18.46 -0.03
N PHE A 104 3.74 17.43 -0.85
CA PHE A 104 2.69 17.16 -1.83
C PHE A 104 1.84 15.95 -1.47
N PRO A 105 0.50 16.00 -1.65
CA PRO A 105 -0.38 14.88 -1.39
C PRO A 105 -0.04 13.70 -2.30
N ARG A 106 0.38 12.58 -1.72
CA ARG A 106 0.74 11.34 -2.42
C ARG A 106 0.30 10.14 -1.59
N ASP A 107 0.20 8.98 -2.21
CA ASP A 107 -0.08 7.74 -1.50
C ASP A 107 1.18 7.24 -0.78
N ILE A 108 1.00 6.68 0.43
CA ILE A 108 2.14 6.13 1.19
C ILE A 108 2.78 4.94 0.48
N SER A 109 2.06 4.25 -0.40
CA SER A 109 2.59 3.20 -1.27
C SER A 109 3.56 3.72 -2.34
N ASP A 110 3.61 5.05 -2.55
CA ASP A 110 4.50 5.68 -3.53
C ASP A 110 5.94 5.88 -3.03
N ILE A 111 6.24 5.43 -1.81
CA ILE A 111 7.58 5.56 -1.22
C ILE A 111 8.11 4.22 -0.74
N THR A 112 9.43 4.06 -0.69
CA THR A 112 10.11 2.88 -0.15
C THR A 112 10.88 3.22 1.14
N SER A 113 11.21 2.20 1.94
CA SER A 113 11.86 2.40 3.24
C SER A 113 13.20 3.14 3.16
N MET A 114 13.96 2.94 2.08
CA MET A 114 15.29 3.53 1.93
C MET A 114 15.23 5.03 1.57
N GLU A 115 14.07 5.50 1.09
CA GLU A 115 13.87 6.90 0.69
C GLU A 115 13.55 7.82 1.88
N ILE A 116 13.06 7.28 3.02
CA ILE A 116 12.48 8.06 4.10
C ILE A 116 13.56 8.59 5.03
N GLU A 117 13.54 9.92 5.27
CA GLU A 117 14.32 10.60 6.30
C GLU A 117 13.52 10.68 7.62
N SER A 118 12.25 11.07 7.53
CA SER A 118 11.38 11.16 8.69
C SER A 118 9.90 11.00 8.31
N CYS A 119 9.11 10.57 9.29
CA CYS A 119 7.65 10.51 9.19
C CYS A 119 7.07 11.11 10.46
N TYR A 120 6.32 12.21 10.33
CA TYR A 120 5.65 12.92 11.43
C TYR A 120 4.15 12.88 11.25
N VAL A 121 3.43 12.87 12.37
CA VAL A 121 1.97 12.89 12.43
C VAL A 121 1.51 14.15 13.15
N LEU A 122 0.70 14.93 12.46
CA LEU A 122 0.01 16.10 12.96
C LEU A 122 -1.43 15.71 13.27
N LYS A 123 -1.83 15.74 14.53
CA LYS A 123 -3.13 15.22 14.99
C LYS A 123 -3.96 16.20 15.80
N ASP A 124 -3.38 17.33 16.23
CA ASP A 124 -4.13 18.37 16.94
C ASP A 124 -4.77 19.38 15.99
N ALA A 125 -5.76 20.13 16.51
CA ALA A 125 -6.51 21.09 15.71
C ALA A 125 -5.65 22.23 15.14
N ALA A 126 -4.63 22.68 15.87
CA ALA A 126 -3.77 23.78 15.43
C ALA A 126 -2.87 23.35 14.27
N ALA A 127 -2.31 22.15 14.36
CA ALA A 127 -1.51 21.57 13.27
C ALA A 127 -2.38 21.19 12.06
N ALA A 128 -3.58 20.65 12.28
CA ALA A 128 -4.53 20.32 11.22
C ALA A 128 -5.02 21.57 10.46
N ALA A 129 -5.22 22.69 11.16
CA ALA A 129 -5.64 23.96 10.56
C ALA A 129 -4.66 24.48 9.49
N LEU A 130 -3.37 24.13 9.55
CA LEU A 130 -2.39 24.44 8.49
C LEU A 130 -2.85 23.92 7.11
N TYR A 131 -3.60 22.82 7.09
CA TYR A 131 -4.08 22.18 5.86
C TYR A 131 -5.58 22.40 5.61
N GLY A 132 -6.24 23.21 6.47
CA GLY A 132 -7.64 23.54 6.36
C GLY A 132 -8.54 22.31 6.26
N MET A 133 -9.46 22.32 5.32
CA MET A 133 -10.39 21.21 5.08
C MET A 133 -9.69 19.86 4.85
N ARG A 134 -8.55 19.84 4.14
CA ARG A 134 -7.83 18.59 3.83
C ARG A 134 -7.17 17.97 5.07
N GLY A 135 -6.85 18.78 6.09
CA GLY A 135 -6.22 18.36 7.34
C GLY A 135 -7.19 17.85 8.41
N ALA A 136 -8.50 17.86 8.17
CA ALA A 136 -9.53 17.57 9.18
C ALA A 136 -9.36 16.22 9.91
N ASN A 137 -8.80 15.23 9.23
CA ASN A 137 -8.56 13.87 9.77
C ASN A 137 -7.12 13.67 10.28
N GLY A 138 -6.33 14.74 10.43
CA GLY A 138 -4.91 14.67 10.70
C GLY A 138 -4.06 14.52 9.44
N VAL A 139 -2.76 14.69 9.61
CA VAL A 139 -1.79 14.70 8.50
C VAL A 139 -0.59 13.82 8.82
N VAL A 140 -0.18 13.01 7.87
CA VAL A 140 1.07 12.24 7.89
C VAL A 140 2.06 12.93 6.95
N LEU A 141 3.15 13.45 7.51
CA LEU A 141 4.21 14.12 6.78
C LEU A 141 5.40 13.20 6.62
N ILE A 142 5.76 12.88 5.39
CA ILE A 142 6.94 12.10 5.06
C ILE A 142 7.94 13.01 4.35
N THR A 143 9.15 13.07 4.89
CA THR A 143 10.27 13.76 4.26
C THR A 143 11.24 12.74 3.69
N THR A 144 11.68 12.94 2.46
CA THR A 144 12.63 12.04 1.80
C THR A 144 14.07 12.46 2.04
N LYS A 145 14.97 11.48 2.01
CA LYS A 145 16.42 11.70 2.16
C LYS A 145 16.95 12.58 1.03
N ARG A 146 17.88 13.45 1.36
CA ARG A 146 18.60 14.35 0.46
C ARG A 146 20.09 14.02 0.40
N GLY A 147 20.77 14.53 -0.62
CA GLY A 147 22.20 14.31 -0.81
C GLY A 147 23.08 14.92 0.28
N ILE A 148 24.26 14.36 0.41
CA ILE A 148 25.32 14.84 1.31
C ILE A 148 26.38 15.61 0.51
N SER A 149 27.10 16.56 1.15
CA SER A 149 28.08 17.37 0.47
C SER A 149 29.47 16.72 0.30
N ASN A 150 29.74 15.61 1.01
CA ASN A 150 31.08 15.01 1.06
C ASN A 150 31.08 13.60 0.46
N GLY A 151 31.74 13.47 -0.72
CA GLY A 151 32.01 12.18 -1.35
C GLY A 151 30.78 11.43 -1.87
N LEU A 152 30.99 10.25 -2.39
CA LEU A 152 29.97 9.32 -2.82
C LEU A 152 29.74 8.26 -1.73
N LYS A 153 28.51 8.14 -1.25
CA LYS A 153 28.07 7.06 -0.35
C LYS A 153 27.14 6.13 -1.11
N VAL A 154 27.46 4.85 -1.09
CA VAL A 154 26.64 3.78 -1.70
C VAL A 154 26.19 2.83 -0.60
N ASN A 155 24.88 2.54 -0.56
CA ASN A 155 24.35 1.49 0.29
C ASN A 155 23.61 0.47 -0.59
N VAL A 156 23.77 -0.81 -0.27
CA VAL A 156 23.09 -1.92 -0.92
C VAL A 156 22.44 -2.77 0.16
N ASP A 157 21.17 -3.04 -0.01
CA ASP A 157 20.37 -3.90 0.86
C ASP A 157 19.66 -4.94 0.01
N TYR A 158 19.86 -6.21 0.32
CA TYR A 158 19.18 -7.31 -0.34
C TYR A 158 18.45 -8.17 0.68
N ASN A 159 17.14 -8.28 0.51
CA ASN A 159 16.28 -9.09 1.33
C ASN A 159 15.73 -10.26 0.53
N PHE A 160 15.96 -11.48 1.00
CA PHE A 160 15.33 -12.69 0.53
C PHE A 160 14.35 -13.18 1.58
N GLY A 161 13.12 -13.43 1.18
CA GLY A 161 12.05 -13.91 2.06
C GLY A 161 11.44 -15.20 1.56
N VAL A 162 11.17 -16.11 2.49
CA VAL A 162 10.33 -17.29 2.27
C VAL A 162 9.01 -17.05 2.98
N ASN A 163 7.94 -16.90 2.21
CA ASN A 163 6.60 -16.72 2.75
C ASN A 163 5.98 -18.08 3.02
N THR A 164 5.50 -18.29 4.23
CA THR A 164 4.81 -19.52 4.64
C THR A 164 3.43 -19.20 5.19
N GLN A 165 2.53 -20.15 5.18
CA GLN A 165 1.23 -20.02 5.80
C GLN A 165 1.40 -19.94 7.32
N PHE A 166 0.84 -18.90 7.93
CA PHE A 166 0.81 -18.80 9.39
C PHE A 166 -0.24 -19.75 9.99
N ARG A 167 -1.37 -19.90 9.29
CA ARG A 167 -2.48 -20.77 9.68
C ARG A 167 -3.20 -21.23 8.42
N SER A 168 -3.42 -22.53 8.28
CA SER A 168 -4.33 -23.11 7.30
C SER A 168 -5.69 -23.34 7.95
N PRO A 169 -6.81 -23.17 7.20
CA PRO A 169 -8.11 -23.63 7.65
C PRO A 169 -8.10 -25.16 7.80
N ASP A 170 -8.85 -25.63 8.76
CA ASP A 170 -9.15 -27.07 8.90
C ASP A 170 -10.52 -27.32 8.24
N PHE A 171 -10.49 -27.77 6.99
CA PHE A 171 -11.69 -28.05 6.23
C PHE A 171 -12.22 -29.45 6.54
N ALA A 172 -13.54 -29.58 6.65
CA ALA A 172 -14.19 -30.87 6.75
C ALA A 172 -13.91 -31.71 5.49
N ASP A 173 -13.56 -32.97 5.68
CA ASP A 173 -13.54 -33.94 4.58
C ASP A 173 -14.96 -34.23 4.03
N ALA A 174 -15.02 -34.92 2.90
CA ALA A 174 -16.27 -35.17 2.23
C ALA A 174 -17.28 -35.98 3.07
N TYR A 175 -16.80 -36.95 3.84
CA TYR A 175 -17.65 -37.75 4.72
C TYR A 175 -18.23 -36.91 5.87
N THR A 176 -17.37 -36.13 6.55
CA THR A 176 -17.76 -35.22 7.63
C THR A 176 -18.77 -34.20 7.14
N TYR A 177 -18.50 -33.57 5.96
CA TYR A 177 -19.43 -32.63 5.33
C TYR A 177 -20.79 -33.27 5.02
N ALA A 178 -20.80 -34.46 4.39
CA ALA A 178 -22.04 -35.15 3.99
C ALA A 178 -22.89 -35.50 5.20
N ASN A 179 -22.30 -36.01 6.30
CA ASN A 179 -23.00 -36.27 7.55
C ASN A 179 -23.55 -34.99 8.19
N ALA A 180 -22.76 -33.92 8.25
CA ALA A 180 -23.22 -32.66 8.81
C ALA A 180 -24.39 -32.07 8.02
N LEU A 181 -24.35 -32.17 6.68
CA LEU A 181 -25.46 -31.76 5.81
C LEU A 181 -26.74 -32.59 6.07
N ASN A 182 -26.62 -33.92 6.15
CA ASN A 182 -27.76 -34.77 6.47
C ASN A 182 -28.34 -34.43 7.85
N THR A 183 -27.51 -34.19 8.85
CA THR A 183 -27.95 -33.78 10.20
C THR A 183 -28.68 -32.44 10.17
N ALA A 184 -28.18 -31.47 9.44
CA ALA A 184 -28.84 -30.16 9.29
C ALA A 184 -30.19 -30.29 8.60
N LEU A 185 -30.26 -31.02 7.50
CA LEU A 185 -31.53 -31.30 6.78
C LEU A 185 -32.55 -32.00 7.67
N SER A 186 -32.13 -33.00 8.47
CA SER A 186 -32.99 -33.68 9.44
C SER A 186 -33.51 -32.72 10.51
N GLY A 187 -32.68 -31.79 10.98
CA GLY A 187 -33.08 -30.73 11.93
C GLY A 187 -34.16 -29.81 11.36
N ASP A 188 -34.12 -29.56 10.05
CA ASP A 188 -35.12 -28.76 9.31
C ASP A 188 -36.36 -29.59 8.86
N GLY A 189 -36.42 -30.86 9.22
CA GLY A 189 -37.51 -31.78 8.81
C GLY A 189 -37.47 -32.18 7.33
N LEU A 190 -36.31 -32.02 6.69
CA LEU A 190 -36.08 -32.36 5.29
C LEU A 190 -35.46 -33.77 5.15
N PRO A 191 -35.67 -34.46 4.01
CA PRO A 191 -35.04 -35.77 3.76
C PRO A 191 -33.50 -35.63 3.68
N ALA A 192 -32.82 -36.68 4.11
CA ALA A 192 -31.37 -36.77 3.97
C ALA A 192 -30.96 -36.64 2.49
N ARG A 193 -29.87 -35.87 2.23
CA ARG A 193 -29.30 -35.69 0.89
C ARG A 193 -28.54 -36.94 0.43
N TYR A 194 -27.86 -37.60 1.35
CA TYR A 194 -27.01 -38.76 1.08
C TYR A 194 -27.52 -39.97 1.86
N ASN A 195 -27.68 -41.11 1.17
CA ASN A 195 -28.03 -42.36 1.81
C ASN A 195 -26.81 -43.05 2.46
N ALA A 196 -27.00 -44.19 3.14
CA ALA A 196 -25.96 -44.88 3.87
C ALA A 196 -24.81 -45.39 2.97
N GLN A 197 -25.16 -45.87 1.76
CA GLN A 197 -24.20 -46.35 0.76
C GLN A 197 -23.37 -45.20 0.19
N GLU A 198 -23.97 -44.05 -0.05
CA GLU A 198 -23.28 -42.84 -0.51
C GLU A 198 -22.35 -42.27 0.57
N LEU A 199 -22.77 -42.28 1.83
CA LEU A 199 -21.90 -41.93 2.96
C LEU A 199 -20.70 -42.87 3.09
N ASP A 200 -20.91 -44.18 2.89
CA ASP A 200 -19.83 -45.16 2.89
C ASP A 200 -18.87 -44.97 1.71
N ALA A 201 -19.38 -44.61 0.55
CA ALA A 201 -18.58 -44.28 -0.64
C ALA A 201 -17.63 -43.09 -0.36
N PHE A 202 -18.11 -42.01 0.30
CA PHE A 202 -17.25 -40.90 0.72
C PHE A 202 -16.19 -41.33 1.75
N ARG A 203 -16.56 -42.22 2.69
CA ARG A 203 -15.65 -42.71 3.74
C ARG A 203 -14.56 -43.61 3.19
N THR A 204 -14.92 -44.50 2.25
CA THR A 204 -14.02 -45.52 1.68
C THR A 204 -13.24 -45.01 0.46
N GLY A 205 -13.73 -43.97 -0.24
CA GLY A 205 -13.14 -43.47 -1.46
C GLY A 205 -13.25 -44.40 -2.67
N ILE A 206 -14.20 -45.38 -2.63
CA ILE A 206 -14.32 -46.40 -3.69
C ILE A 206 -14.71 -45.83 -5.06
N TYR A 207 -15.38 -44.67 -5.08
CA TYR A 207 -15.81 -43.97 -6.30
C TYR A 207 -15.24 -42.53 -6.32
N PRO A 208 -13.93 -42.35 -6.55
CA PRO A 208 -13.27 -41.04 -6.34
C PRO A 208 -13.74 -39.96 -7.31
N TYR A 209 -14.34 -40.29 -8.42
CA TYR A 209 -14.91 -39.34 -9.39
C TYR A 209 -16.33 -38.94 -9.09
N ASP A 210 -17.12 -39.85 -8.49
CA ASP A 210 -18.54 -39.65 -8.24
C ASP A 210 -18.84 -39.23 -6.80
N TYR A 211 -18.05 -39.72 -5.84
CA TYR A 211 -18.05 -39.37 -4.43
C TYR A 211 -16.66 -38.86 -4.00
N PRO A 212 -16.24 -37.71 -4.53
CA PRO A 212 -14.89 -37.20 -4.33
C PRO A 212 -14.66 -36.67 -2.92
N ASN A 213 -13.39 -36.63 -2.54
CA ASN A 213 -12.89 -35.92 -1.34
C ASN A 213 -11.71 -35.05 -1.73
N VAL A 214 -11.98 -33.78 -2.07
CA VAL A 214 -10.97 -32.86 -2.60
C VAL A 214 -10.55 -31.86 -1.55
N ASP A 215 -9.27 -31.83 -1.23
CA ASP A 215 -8.68 -30.76 -0.44
C ASP A 215 -8.30 -29.58 -1.34
N TRP A 216 -9.26 -28.66 -1.56
CA TRP A 216 -9.07 -27.50 -2.42
C TRP A 216 -7.90 -26.62 -2.01
N TRP A 217 -7.60 -26.56 -0.71
CA TRP A 217 -6.49 -25.76 -0.20
C TRP A 217 -5.15 -26.32 -0.68
N ASN A 218 -4.88 -27.59 -0.42
CA ASN A 218 -3.66 -28.25 -0.83
C ASN A 218 -3.54 -28.40 -2.36
N GLU A 219 -4.66 -28.49 -3.07
CA GLU A 219 -4.67 -28.59 -4.54
C GLU A 219 -4.34 -27.25 -5.21
N THR A 220 -4.59 -26.11 -4.56
CA THR A 220 -4.40 -24.78 -5.16
C THR A 220 -3.19 -24.02 -4.63
N LEU A 221 -2.65 -24.40 -3.46
CA LEU A 221 -1.57 -23.69 -2.79
C LEU A 221 -0.29 -24.52 -2.70
N ASN A 222 0.85 -23.85 -2.85
CA ASN A 222 2.16 -24.34 -2.44
C ASN A 222 2.39 -23.99 -0.97
N ASN A 223 3.25 -24.74 -0.28
CA ASN A 223 3.59 -24.47 1.11
C ASN A 223 4.40 -23.18 1.29
N THR A 224 5.06 -22.71 0.23
CA THR A 224 5.94 -21.53 0.27
C THR A 224 5.77 -20.65 -0.94
N GLY A 225 5.93 -19.34 -0.71
CA GLY A 225 6.17 -18.32 -1.71
C GLY A 225 7.55 -17.70 -1.51
N LEU A 226 8.05 -16.98 -2.52
CA LEU A 226 9.39 -16.39 -2.49
C LEU A 226 9.33 -14.89 -2.75
N THR A 227 10.07 -14.13 -1.97
CA THR A 227 10.19 -12.68 -2.12
C THR A 227 11.66 -12.28 -2.25
N HIS A 228 11.94 -11.44 -3.23
CA HIS A 228 13.24 -10.81 -3.43
C HIS A 228 13.07 -9.29 -3.40
N ASN A 229 13.90 -8.59 -2.64
CA ASN A 229 13.94 -7.14 -2.64
C ASN A 229 15.39 -6.67 -2.63
N LEU A 230 15.82 -6.02 -3.72
CA LEU A 230 17.12 -5.37 -3.86
C LEU A 230 16.92 -3.86 -3.83
N LYS A 231 17.52 -3.20 -2.85
CA LYS A 231 17.51 -1.75 -2.69
C LYS A 231 18.93 -1.23 -2.78
N MET A 232 19.14 -0.21 -3.57
CA MET A 232 20.42 0.49 -3.67
C MET A 232 20.19 1.97 -3.50
N SER A 233 21.06 2.65 -2.75
CA SER A 233 21.06 4.10 -2.68
C SER A 233 22.44 4.67 -2.95
N PHE A 234 22.42 5.79 -3.64
CA PHE A 234 23.61 6.57 -4.00
C PHE A 234 23.39 7.99 -3.52
N SER A 235 24.28 8.51 -2.71
CA SER A 235 24.23 9.90 -2.28
C SER A 235 25.59 10.53 -2.38
N GLY A 236 25.63 11.81 -2.74
CA GLY A 236 26.86 12.53 -2.90
C GLY A 236 26.63 13.96 -3.34
N GLY A 237 27.73 14.62 -3.65
CA GLY A 237 27.71 15.97 -4.18
C GLY A 237 28.78 16.88 -3.62
N SER A 238 28.54 18.16 -3.74
CA SER A 238 29.36 19.26 -3.25
C SER A 238 28.49 20.29 -2.54
N ASP A 239 29.08 21.41 -2.11
CA ASP A 239 28.32 22.51 -1.50
C ASP A 239 27.31 23.15 -2.47
N LYS A 240 27.57 23.08 -3.79
CA LYS A 240 26.66 23.61 -4.82
C LYS A 240 25.66 22.64 -5.36
N PHE A 241 25.95 21.34 -5.29
CA PHE A 241 25.14 20.30 -5.88
C PHE A 241 25.12 19.08 -4.98
N ARG A 242 23.93 18.56 -4.64
CA ARG A 242 23.76 17.33 -3.85
C ARG A 242 22.71 16.47 -4.50
N PHE A 243 22.92 15.16 -4.46
CA PHE A 243 21.96 14.20 -4.98
C PHE A 243 21.78 13.01 -4.04
N TYR A 244 20.58 12.45 -4.05
CA TYR A 244 20.23 11.19 -3.43
C TYR A 244 19.39 10.38 -4.42
N THR A 245 19.91 9.23 -4.85
CA THR A 245 19.22 8.35 -5.80
C THR A 245 18.98 7.00 -5.15
N VAL A 246 17.76 6.46 -5.28
CA VAL A 246 17.39 5.11 -4.83
C VAL A 246 16.91 4.32 -6.02
N VAL A 247 17.35 3.06 -6.11
CA VAL A 247 16.82 2.02 -6.99
C VAL A 247 16.30 0.89 -6.13
N ASP A 248 15.02 0.57 -6.24
CA ASP A 248 14.34 -0.50 -5.49
C ASP A 248 13.70 -1.47 -6.48
N TYR A 249 14.21 -2.69 -6.51
CA TYR A 249 13.65 -3.79 -7.28
C TYR A 249 13.05 -4.82 -6.34
N TYR A 250 11.76 -5.08 -6.51
CA TYR A 250 11.00 -6.06 -5.74
C TYR A 250 10.35 -7.08 -6.65
N ARG A 251 10.39 -8.34 -6.24
CA ARG A 251 9.66 -9.42 -6.87
C ARG A 251 9.11 -10.37 -5.81
N ASP A 252 7.81 -10.62 -5.87
CA ASP A 252 7.09 -11.58 -5.04
C ASP A 252 6.45 -12.65 -5.91
N ARG A 253 6.61 -13.89 -5.49
CA ARG A 253 5.94 -15.04 -6.08
C ARG A 253 4.97 -15.61 -5.06
N SER A 254 3.69 -15.54 -5.39
CA SER A 254 2.61 -16.07 -4.56
C SER A 254 2.74 -17.56 -4.28
N MET A 255 2.08 -18.01 -3.21
CA MET A 255 1.93 -19.45 -2.91
C MET A 255 0.90 -20.16 -3.80
N LEU A 256 0.07 -19.47 -4.58
CA LEU A 256 -0.84 -20.11 -5.52
C LEU A 256 -0.06 -20.91 -6.57
N LYS A 257 -0.52 -22.13 -6.85
CA LYS A 257 0.10 -23.02 -7.83
C LYS A 257 -0.03 -22.43 -9.23
N LYS A 258 0.97 -22.68 -10.07
CA LYS A 258 0.99 -22.22 -11.46
C LYS A 258 0.28 -23.21 -12.40
N ASN A 259 -0.13 -22.72 -13.57
CA ASN A 259 -0.44 -23.57 -14.71
C ASN A 259 0.82 -24.31 -15.18
N THR A 260 0.68 -25.59 -15.43
CA THR A 260 1.75 -26.46 -16.00
C THR A 260 1.31 -27.16 -17.28
N GLU A 261 0.05 -27.01 -17.67
CA GLU A 261 -0.55 -27.80 -18.76
C GLU A 261 -0.66 -26.99 -20.07
N ASP A 262 -1.14 -25.75 -19.99
CA ASP A 262 -1.22 -24.86 -21.15
C ASP A 262 -0.03 -23.89 -21.18
N THR A 263 0.91 -24.13 -22.10
CA THR A 263 2.14 -23.34 -22.23
C THR A 263 1.96 -22.03 -22.98
N ARG A 264 0.77 -21.75 -23.53
CA ARG A 264 0.47 -20.50 -24.25
C ARG A 264 0.40 -19.29 -23.32
N PHE A 265 0.22 -19.51 -22.00
CA PHE A 265 0.19 -18.45 -20.99
C PHE A 265 0.69 -18.97 -19.63
N ASP A 266 1.19 -18.03 -18.80
CA ASP A 266 1.64 -18.30 -17.43
C ASP A 266 0.69 -17.66 -16.42
N THR A 267 0.06 -18.49 -15.59
CA THR A 267 -0.84 -18.05 -14.51
C THR A 267 -0.12 -17.89 -13.17
N THR A 268 1.20 -18.04 -13.10
CA THR A 268 1.94 -17.89 -11.85
C THR A 268 1.74 -16.49 -11.30
N PRO A 269 1.06 -16.34 -10.15
CA PRO A 269 0.84 -15.01 -9.59
C PRO A 269 2.16 -14.42 -9.12
N THR A 270 2.55 -13.32 -9.76
CA THR A 270 3.83 -12.64 -9.52
C THR A 270 3.60 -11.14 -9.49
N ASP A 271 4.15 -10.48 -8.47
CA ASP A 271 4.25 -9.03 -8.41
C ASP A 271 5.69 -8.60 -8.59
N THR A 272 5.93 -7.69 -9.52
CA THR A 272 7.25 -7.11 -9.76
C THR A 272 7.14 -5.59 -9.70
N ARG A 273 8.07 -4.94 -9.02
CA ARG A 273 8.14 -3.48 -8.93
C ARG A 273 9.58 -3.02 -9.12
N LEU A 274 9.78 -2.06 -10.00
CA LEU A 274 11.01 -1.29 -10.11
C LEU A 274 10.68 0.16 -9.81
N THR A 275 11.38 0.75 -8.83
CA THR A 275 11.25 2.17 -8.48
C THR A 275 12.62 2.81 -8.57
N VAL A 276 12.69 3.96 -9.21
CA VAL A 276 13.87 4.83 -9.22
C VAL A 276 13.43 6.21 -8.75
N ARG A 277 14.03 6.70 -7.66
CA ARG A 277 13.86 8.08 -7.18
C ARG A 277 15.19 8.80 -7.24
N THR A 278 15.16 10.05 -7.67
CA THR A 278 16.32 10.95 -7.56
C THR A 278 15.87 12.28 -6.98
N ASN A 279 16.53 12.70 -5.90
CA ASN A 279 16.39 14.01 -5.29
C ASN A 279 17.66 14.82 -5.56
N LEU A 280 17.49 16.05 -6.02
CA LEU A 280 18.57 16.99 -6.35
C LEU A 280 18.39 18.28 -5.57
N ASP A 281 19.47 18.77 -4.99
CA ASP A 281 19.56 20.11 -4.40
C ASP A 281 20.66 20.87 -5.12
N VAL A 282 20.34 22.03 -5.70
CA VAL A 282 21.28 22.86 -6.47
C VAL A 282 21.28 24.29 -5.92
N LYS A 283 22.38 24.73 -5.40
CA LYS A 283 22.64 26.13 -5.05
C LYS A 283 22.95 26.90 -6.33
N VAL A 284 21.95 27.53 -6.91
CA VAL A 284 22.10 28.31 -8.16
C VAL A 284 22.92 29.56 -7.89
N THR A 285 22.63 30.25 -6.77
CA THR A 285 23.41 31.33 -6.20
C THR A 285 23.53 31.13 -4.69
N GLU A 286 24.30 31.99 -3.97
CA GLU A 286 24.36 31.92 -2.50
C GLU A 286 23.00 32.17 -1.83
N SER A 287 22.07 32.84 -2.52
CA SER A 287 20.73 33.17 -2.04
C SER A 287 19.62 32.33 -2.69
N THR A 288 19.91 31.50 -3.72
CA THR A 288 18.93 30.78 -4.51
C THR A 288 19.18 29.28 -4.42
N LEU A 289 18.26 28.54 -3.83
CA LEU A 289 18.28 27.08 -3.74
C LEU A 289 17.15 26.49 -4.61
N LEU A 290 17.52 25.59 -5.52
CA LEU A 290 16.61 24.79 -6.31
C LEU A 290 16.61 23.36 -5.75
N LYS A 291 15.42 22.79 -5.53
CA LYS A 291 15.25 21.39 -5.18
C LYS A 291 14.37 20.73 -6.22
N ALA A 292 14.78 19.56 -6.68
CA ALA A 292 13.98 18.74 -7.58
C ALA A 292 13.88 17.33 -7.03
N GLY A 293 12.72 16.70 -7.25
CA GLY A 293 12.46 15.30 -6.99
C GLY A 293 11.81 14.66 -8.20
N ILE A 294 12.26 13.47 -8.58
CA ILE A 294 11.63 12.69 -9.64
C ILE A 294 11.59 11.22 -9.23
N VAL A 295 10.43 10.60 -9.45
CA VAL A 295 10.20 9.16 -9.23
C VAL A 295 9.63 8.55 -10.49
N GLY A 296 10.31 7.53 -11.00
CA GLY A 296 9.78 6.61 -11.98
C GLY A 296 9.50 5.26 -11.32
N ARG A 297 8.28 4.72 -11.47
CA ARG A 297 7.93 3.39 -10.99
C ARG A 297 7.25 2.60 -12.07
N LEU A 298 7.66 1.36 -12.21
CA LEU A 298 6.98 0.35 -13.00
C LEU A 298 6.54 -0.78 -12.07
N LYS A 299 5.23 -1.06 -12.05
CA LYS A 299 4.65 -2.18 -11.30
C LYS A 299 4.00 -3.13 -12.31
N GLU A 300 4.35 -4.40 -12.25
CA GLU A 300 3.72 -5.45 -13.04
C GLU A 300 3.12 -6.52 -12.12
N PHE A 301 1.85 -6.81 -12.33
CA PHE A 301 1.17 -7.94 -11.74
C PHE A 301 0.82 -8.95 -12.83
N ARG A 302 1.14 -10.21 -12.60
CA ARG A 302 0.69 -11.35 -13.41
C ARG A 302 -0.08 -12.33 -12.54
N GLY A 303 -1.05 -13.02 -13.12
CA GLY A 303 -1.80 -14.05 -12.41
C GLY A 303 -2.94 -14.62 -13.22
N THR A 304 -3.76 -15.44 -12.56
CA THR A 304 -4.97 -15.95 -13.17
C THR A 304 -5.99 -14.84 -13.43
N ARG A 305 -6.72 -14.92 -14.52
CA ARG A 305 -7.83 -14.01 -14.88
C ARG A 305 -8.87 -13.86 -13.76
N TYR A 306 -9.12 -14.92 -13.00
CA TYR A 306 -10.16 -14.92 -11.96
C TYR A 306 -9.81 -14.04 -10.76
N GLY A 307 -8.55 -13.71 -10.56
CA GLY A 307 -8.07 -12.91 -9.43
C GLY A 307 -7.88 -13.72 -8.15
N ARG A 308 -6.95 -13.27 -7.29
CA ARG A 308 -6.58 -14.01 -6.05
C ARG A 308 -7.74 -14.16 -5.08
N SER A 309 -8.37 -13.04 -4.70
CA SER A 309 -9.46 -13.06 -3.71
C SER A 309 -10.63 -13.92 -4.16
N ALA A 310 -10.96 -13.91 -5.44
CA ALA A 310 -12.02 -14.71 -5.99
C ALA A 310 -11.69 -16.21 -5.97
N ILE A 311 -10.42 -16.60 -6.20
CA ILE A 311 -9.96 -17.98 -6.03
C ILE A 311 -10.13 -18.43 -4.57
N PHE A 312 -9.68 -17.63 -3.60
CA PHE A 312 -9.86 -17.97 -2.19
C PHE A 312 -11.34 -18.11 -1.80
N ASN A 313 -12.22 -17.24 -2.29
CA ASN A 313 -13.67 -17.37 -2.07
C ASN A 313 -14.23 -18.71 -2.59
N LYS A 314 -13.69 -19.23 -3.70
CA LYS A 314 -14.07 -20.56 -4.20
C LYS A 314 -13.49 -21.69 -3.35
N ILE A 315 -12.25 -21.58 -2.90
CA ILE A 315 -11.62 -22.56 -2.00
C ILE A 315 -12.44 -22.68 -0.69
N TYR A 316 -12.89 -21.56 -0.13
CA TYR A 316 -13.71 -21.55 1.10
C TYR A 316 -15.16 -21.96 0.87
N GLY A 317 -15.71 -21.70 -0.30
CA GLY A 317 -17.14 -21.87 -0.56
C GLY A 317 -17.53 -23.20 -1.20
N ILE A 318 -16.57 -24.03 -1.64
CA ILE A 318 -16.86 -25.29 -2.31
C ILE A 318 -16.48 -26.45 -1.39
N PRO A 319 -17.46 -27.29 -0.98
CA PRO A 319 -17.18 -28.45 -0.14
C PRO A 319 -16.27 -29.47 -0.83
N SER A 320 -15.50 -30.21 -0.04
CA SER A 320 -14.67 -31.33 -0.50
C SER A 320 -15.45 -32.41 -1.25
N ALA A 321 -16.74 -32.57 -0.94
CA ALA A 321 -17.66 -33.54 -1.54
C ALA A 321 -18.31 -33.04 -2.84
N ALA A 322 -18.09 -31.81 -3.30
CA ALA A 322 -18.90 -31.20 -4.35
C ALA A 322 -18.71 -31.83 -5.74
N PHE A 323 -17.48 -32.03 -6.16
CA PHE A 323 -17.08 -32.64 -7.44
C PHE A 323 -15.56 -32.92 -7.43
N PRO A 324 -15.03 -33.81 -8.30
CA PRO A 324 -13.60 -34.07 -8.41
C PRO A 324 -12.90 -32.90 -9.09
N ILE A 325 -11.57 -32.82 -8.99
CA ILE A 325 -10.79 -31.85 -9.76
C ILE A 325 -11.04 -32.06 -11.25
N ARG A 326 -10.86 -33.31 -11.72
CA ARG A 326 -11.17 -33.77 -13.06
C ARG A 326 -11.76 -35.17 -13.01
N TYR A 327 -12.62 -35.46 -13.95
CA TYR A 327 -13.09 -36.81 -14.21
C TYR A 327 -12.04 -37.60 -15.01
N GLU A 328 -12.21 -38.91 -15.14
CA GLU A 328 -11.33 -39.81 -15.86
C GLU A 328 -11.11 -39.38 -17.33
N ASN A 329 -12.14 -38.83 -17.96
CA ASN A 329 -12.11 -38.29 -19.32
C ASN A 329 -11.39 -36.93 -19.43
N GLY A 330 -10.77 -36.43 -18.36
CA GLY A 330 -10.01 -35.17 -18.31
C GLY A 330 -10.86 -33.91 -18.17
N ILE A 331 -12.21 -34.01 -18.19
CA ILE A 331 -13.10 -32.85 -18.03
C ILE A 331 -13.10 -32.41 -16.57
N TYR A 332 -13.03 -31.09 -16.33
CA TYR A 332 -13.09 -30.54 -14.98
C TYR A 332 -14.41 -30.83 -14.29
N GLY A 333 -14.37 -31.11 -13.01
CA GLY A 333 -15.57 -31.25 -12.18
C GLY A 333 -16.23 -29.89 -11.95
N GLY A 334 -17.55 -29.90 -11.93
CA GLY A 334 -18.41 -28.76 -11.65
C GLY A 334 -19.85 -29.19 -11.49
N SER A 335 -20.74 -28.26 -11.19
CA SER A 335 -22.17 -28.54 -11.07
C SER A 335 -23.02 -27.34 -11.46
N SER A 336 -24.32 -27.51 -11.63
CA SER A 336 -25.25 -26.41 -11.89
C SER A 336 -25.27 -25.37 -10.76
N VAL A 337 -24.90 -25.74 -9.52
CA VAL A 337 -24.85 -24.85 -8.35
C VAL A 337 -23.55 -24.00 -8.34
N TYR A 338 -22.43 -24.63 -8.64
CA TYR A 338 -21.12 -23.97 -8.57
C TYR A 338 -20.61 -23.48 -9.93
N GLY A 339 -21.24 -23.91 -11.03
CA GLY A 339 -20.89 -23.53 -12.40
C GLY A 339 -19.44 -23.83 -12.73
N THR A 340 -18.77 -22.88 -13.37
CA THR A 340 -17.32 -22.93 -13.65
C THR A 340 -16.47 -22.61 -12.41
N GLY A 341 -16.94 -22.95 -11.21
CA GLY A 341 -16.32 -22.56 -9.95
C GLY A 341 -15.16 -23.44 -9.48
N ASN A 342 -14.75 -24.46 -10.24
CA ASN A 342 -13.64 -25.35 -9.85
C ASN A 342 -12.36 -24.57 -9.57
N PRO A 343 -11.85 -24.53 -8.31
CA PRO A 343 -10.72 -23.66 -7.94
C PRO A 343 -9.45 -23.96 -8.72
N VAL A 344 -9.19 -25.23 -9.03
CA VAL A 344 -8.01 -25.66 -9.78
C VAL A 344 -8.12 -25.25 -11.26
N ALA A 345 -9.30 -25.40 -11.86
CA ALA A 345 -9.54 -24.98 -13.24
C ALA A 345 -9.45 -23.44 -13.38
N LEU A 346 -10.03 -22.69 -12.44
CA LEU A 346 -9.95 -21.23 -12.41
C LEU A 346 -8.52 -20.72 -12.24
N LEU A 347 -7.72 -21.46 -11.49
CA LEU A 347 -6.31 -21.11 -11.28
C LEU A 347 -5.43 -21.41 -12.50
N LYS A 348 -5.69 -22.55 -13.16
CA LYS A 348 -4.80 -23.08 -14.19
C LYS A 348 -5.27 -22.85 -15.62
N ASP A 349 -6.58 -22.85 -15.87
CA ASP A 349 -7.15 -23.04 -17.21
C ASP A 349 -8.21 -21.99 -17.60
N TYR A 350 -8.34 -20.90 -16.85
CA TYR A 350 -9.34 -19.85 -17.09
C TYR A 350 -8.75 -18.59 -17.74
N GLY A 351 -7.52 -18.69 -18.28
CA GLY A 351 -6.78 -17.56 -18.83
C GLY A 351 -5.95 -16.82 -17.78
N HIS A 352 -5.37 -15.69 -18.17
CA HIS A 352 -4.48 -14.92 -17.30
C HIS A 352 -4.67 -13.42 -17.45
N ILE A 353 -4.14 -12.66 -16.49
CA ILE A 353 -4.01 -11.21 -16.55
C ILE A 353 -2.55 -10.80 -16.39
N ARG A 354 -2.22 -9.70 -17.05
CA ARG A 354 -0.97 -8.97 -16.87
C ARG A 354 -1.29 -7.50 -16.79
N ASN A 355 -1.16 -6.92 -15.60
CA ASN A 355 -1.42 -5.51 -15.37
C ASN A 355 -0.09 -4.79 -15.20
N VAL A 356 0.16 -3.77 -16.00
CA VAL A 356 1.37 -2.95 -15.97
C VAL A 356 0.99 -1.51 -15.63
N TYR A 357 1.52 -0.98 -14.54
CA TYR A 357 1.28 0.38 -14.08
C TYR A 357 2.57 1.17 -14.10
N GLY A 358 2.52 2.32 -14.79
CA GLY A 358 3.58 3.32 -14.79
C GLY A 358 3.20 4.49 -13.88
N THR A 359 4.11 4.90 -13.01
CA THR A 359 3.96 6.07 -12.14
C THR A 359 5.13 7.02 -12.40
N LEU A 360 4.81 8.28 -12.65
CA LEU A 360 5.76 9.38 -12.69
C LEU A 360 5.32 10.40 -11.64
N LEU A 361 6.18 10.68 -10.66
CA LEU A 361 6.00 11.76 -9.69
C LEU A 361 7.16 12.72 -9.87
N ALA A 362 6.88 14.00 -10.05
CA ALA A 362 7.90 15.02 -10.20
C ALA A 362 7.55 16.24 -9.37
N ASP A 363 8.53 16.81 -8.71
CA ASP A 363 8.39 18.06 -7.97
C ASP A 363 9.62 18.94 -8.17
N LEU A 364 9.38 20.24 -8.15
CA LEU A 364 10.40 21.27 -8.27
C LEU A 364 10.06 22.39 -7.31
N SER A 365 11.03 22.83 -6.52
CA SER A 365 10.91 24.05 -5.70
C SER A 365 12.11 24.97 -5.90
N ILE A 366 11.84 26.24 -5.86
CA ILE A 366 12.85 27.31 -5.87
C ILE A 366 12.64 28.19 -4.64
N ARG A 367 13.66 28.31 -3.83
CA ARG A 367 13.69 29.17 -2.63
C ARG A 367 14.71 30.29 -2.84
N GLN A 368 14.25 31.52 -2.64
CA GLN A 368 15.07 32.73 -2.69
C GLN A 368 15.17 33.31 -1.29
N ASP A 369 16.39 33.42 -0.77
CA ASP A 369 16.68 34.22 0.43
C ASP A 369 16.61 35.71 0.05
N LEU A 370 15.78 36.44 0.76
CA LEU A 370 15.54 37.87 0.58
C LEU A 370 16.14 38.70 1.75
N SER A 371 17.12 38.15 2.44
CA SER A 371 17.81 38.82 3.59
C SER A 371 18.48 40.16 3.21
N ALA A 372 18.73 40.38 1.93
CA ALA A 372 19.17 41.68 1.41
C ALA A 372 18.11 42.78 1.58
N LEU A 373 16.80 42.41 1.55
CA LEU A 373 15.70 43.35 1.82
C LEU A 373 15.42 43.44 3.32
N THR A 374 15.28 42.29 3.97
CA THR A 374 15.05 42.18 5.41
C THR A 374 15.59 40.86 5.92
N LYS A 375 16.48 40.89 6.94
CA LYS A 375 17.07 39.69 7.52
C LYS A 375 15.97 38.72 7.98
N GLY A 376 16.05 37.47 7.51
CA GLY A 376 15.11 36.41 7.85
C GLY A 376 13.89 36.29 6.91
N LEU A 377 13.81 37.15 5.87
CA LEU A 377 12.78 37.03 4.83
C LEU A 377 13.22 36.07 3.75
N ALA A 378 12.32 35.23 3.28
CA ALA A 378 12.51 34.37 2.12
C ALA A 378 11.21 34.17 1.34
N ALA A 379 11.32 33.83 0.06
CA ALA A 379 10.21 33.44 -0.78
C ALA A 379 10.50 32.07 -1.41
N GLU A 380 9.43 31.30 -1.64
CA GLU A 380 9.53 29.96 -2.23
C GLU A 380 8.34 29.70 -3.14
N ALA A 381 8.59 29.09 -4.29
CA ALA A 381 7.58 28.56 -5.17
C ALA A 381 7.86 27.07 -5.44
N SER A 382 6.83 26.26 -5.42
CA SER A 382 6.92 24.82 -5.62
C SER A 382 5.81 24.33 -6.55
N VAL A 383 6.14 23.38 -7.41
CA VAL A 383 5.21 22.71 -8.31
C VAL A 383 5.38 21.20 -8.20
N SER A 384 4.29 20.47 -8.38
CA SER A 384 4.31 19.01 -8.50
C SER A 384 3.44 18.57 -9.67
N PHE A 385 3.90 17.53 -10.34
CA PHE A 385 3.19 16.87 -11.42
C PHE A 385 3.30 15.36 -11.25
N ASP A 386 2.17 14.71 -10.99
CA ASP A 386 2.10 13.27 -10.80
C ASP A 386 1.19 12.65 -11.86
N ASN A 387 1.66 11.61 -12.54
CA ASN A 387 0.92 10.88 -13.54
C ASN A 387 1.00 9.38 -13.27
N ILE A 388 -0.16 8.74 -13.17
CA ILE A 388 -0.29 7.29 -13.02
C ILE A 388 -1.16 6.79 -14.17
N GLY A 389 -0.64 5.81 -14.90
CA GLY A 389 -1.37 5.13 -15.97
C GLY A 389 -1.15 3.62 -15.91
N GLY A 390 -2.04 2.87 -16.52
CA GLY A 390 -1.95 1.43 -16.53
C GLY A 390 -2.47 0.79 -17.80
N MET A 391 -1.96 -0.38 -18.09
CA MET A 391 -2.41 -1.27 -19.15
C MET A 391 -2.84 -2.58 -18.50
N ASN A 392 -4.07 -3.00 -18.78
CA ASN A 392 -4.64 -4.24 -18.28
C ASN A 392 -4.74 -5.24 -19.44
N GLU A 393 -3.81 -6.15 -19.51
CA GLU A 393 -3.83 -7.23 -20.50
C GLU A 393 -4.57 -8.43 -19.92
N THR A 394 -5.60 -8.87 -20.62
CA THR A 394 -6.39 -10.04 -20.22
C THR A 394 -6.45 -11.03 -21.36
N THR A 395 -6.04 -12.27 -21.10
CA THR A 395 -6.23 -13.40 -21.99
C THR A 395 -7.34 -14.27 -21.46
N ASN A 396 -8.39 -14.43 -22.24
CA ASN A 396 -9.60 -15.16 -21.88
C ASN A 396 -9.51 -16.57 -22.42
N LYS A 397 -9.83 -17.54 -21.57
CA LYS A 397 -10.03 -18.93 -21.91
C LYS A 397 -11.23 -19.46 -21.14
N GLU A 398 -12.13 -20.16 -21.79
CA GLU A 398 -13.24 -20.86 -21.16
C GLU A 398 -12.96 -22.36 -21.20
N TYR A 399 -13.53 -23.09 -20.24
CA TYR A 399 -13.42 -24.54 -20.15
C TYR A 399 -14.77 -25.18 -19.90
N ARG A 400 -14.98 -26.35 -20.45
CA ARG A 400 -16.17 -27.15 -20.13
C ARG A 400 -15.97 -27.89 -18.80
N TYR A 401 -17.08 -28.14 -18.12
CA TYR A 401 -17.10 -28.89 -16.87
C TYR A 401 -18.21 -29.92 -16.87
N MET A 402 -18.11 -30.94 -16.04
CA MET A 402 -19.03 -32.04 -15.96
C MET A 402 -19.48 -32.27 -14.53
N ASN A 403 -20.74 -32.72 -14.38
CA ASN A 403 -21.26 -33.34 -13.18
C ASN A 403 -21.70 -34.76 -13.51
N SER A 404 -21.30 -35.75 -12.72
CA SER A 404 -21.71 -37.16 -12.92
C SER A 404 -23.16 -37.39 -12.54
N ASN A 405 -23.74 -36.53 -11.68
CA ASN A 405 -25.07 -36.73 -11.07
C ASN A 405 -25.24 -38.17 -10.55
N ALA A 406 -24.27 -38.63 -9.79
CA ALA A 406 -24.20 -39.98 -9.27
C ALA A 406 -25.19 -40.21 -8.14
N SER A 407 -25.70 -41.43 -8.06
CA SER A 407 -26.46 -41.96 -6.93
C SER A 407 -26.14 -43.44 -6.73
N ILE A 408 -26.22 -43.93 -5.50
CA ILE A 408 -26.08 -45.35 -5.19
C ILE A 408 -27.43 -45.84 -4.72
N THR A 409 -27.95 -46.85 -5.44
CA THR A 409 -29.23 -47.48 -5.12
C THR A 409 -29.13 -48.32 -3.85
N SER A 410 -30.27 -48.74 -3.27
CA SER A 410 -30.31 -49.51 -2.02
C SER A 410 -29.63 -50.88 -2.11
N ASP A 411 -29.48 -51.43 -3.31
CA ASP A 411 -28.73 -52.68 -3.60
C ASP A 411 -27.22 -52.44 -3.79
N GLY A 412 -26.72 -51.18 -3.65
CA GLY A 412 -25.32 -50.82 -3.79
C GLY A 412 -24.87 -50.54 -5.22
N THR A 413 -25.78 -50.50 -6.19
CA THR A 413 -25.41 -50.21 -7.59
C THR A 413 -25.18 -48.71 -7.80
N LEU A 414 -24.03 -48.36 -8.37
CA LEU A 414 -23.72 -46.97 -8.79
C LEU A 414 -24.46 -46.68 -10.09
N VAL A 415 -25.26 -45.61 -10.08
CA VAL A 415 -25.93 -45.06 -11.26
C VAL A 415 -25.39 -43.66 -11.52
N THR A 416 -24.94 -43.40 -12.73
CA THR A 416 -24.43 -42.08 -13.13
C THR A 416 -25.21 -41.55 -14.33
N THR A 417 -25.49 -40.25 -14.33
CA THR A 417 -26.12 -39.52 -15.44
C THR A 417 -25.30 -38.27 -15.75
N PRO A 418 -24.18 -38.41 -16.47
CA PRO A 418 -23.25 -37.30 -16.70
C PRO A 418 -23.92 -36.15 -17.46
N ALA A 419 -23.72 -34.94 -16.97
CA ALA A 419 -24.13 -33.70 -17.64
C ALA A 419 -22.90 -32.81 -17.87
N ILE A 420 -22.68 -32.42 -19.13
CA ILE A 420 -21.56 -31.54 -19.53
C ILE A 420 -22.11 -30.15 -19.79
N TYR A 421 -21.43 -29.15 -19.27
CA TYR A 421 -21.77 -27.74 -19.35
C TYR A 421 -20.58 -26.92 -19.91
N GLY A 422 -20.90 -25.80 -20.57
CA GLY A 422 -19.90 -24.92 -21.15
C GLY A 422 -19.22 -25.51 -22.38
N THR A 423 -18.20 -24.81 -22.86
CA THR A 423 -17.40 -25.18 -24.04
C THR A 423 -15.95 -24.82 -23.79
N ASP A 424 -15.04 -25.63 -24.35
CA ASP A 424 -13.62 -25.30 -24.35
C ASP A 424 -13.33 -24.22 -25.39
N SER A 425 -12.54 -23.21 -25.04
CA SER A 425 -12.02 -22.24 -26.02
C SER A 425 -10.96 -22.87 -26.90
N GLU A 426 -11.19 -22.93 -28.20
CA GLU A 426 -10.18 -23.34 -29.20
C GLU A 426 -9.11 -22.25 -29.36
N THR A 427 -9.53 -20.99 -29.32
CA THR A 427 -8.67 -19.80 -29.41
C THR A 427 -8.71 -18.97 -28.13
N LEU A 428 -7.64 -18.26 -27.86
CA LEU A 428 -7.56 -17.33 -26.72
C LEU A 428 -8.12 -15.97 -27.13
N GLY A 429 -9.11 -15.49 -26.37
CA GLY A 429 -9.53 -14.10 -26.47
C GLY A 429 -8.49 -13.18 -25.82
N HIS A 430 -8.23 -12.03 -26.42
CA HIS A 430 -7.25 -11.08 -25.90
C HIS A 430 -7.83 -9.66 -25.84
N THR A 431 -7.64 -8.97 -24.71
CA THR A 431 -8.02 -7.55 -24.54
C THR A 431 -6.88 -6.82 -23.84
N GLN A 432 -6.64 -5.57 -24.26
CA GLN A 432 -5.53 -4.77 -23.75
C GLN A 432 -5.89 -3.28 -23.62
N PRO A 433 -6.86 -2.93 -22.74
CA PRO A 433 -7.19 -1.54 -22.50
C PRO A 433 -6.06 -0.80 -21.79
N PHE A 434 -5.79 0.43 -22.23
CA PHE A 434 -4.98 1.41 -21.51
C PHE A 434 -5.88 2.36 -20.73
N GLU A 435 -5.53 2.62 -19.48
CA GLU A 435 -6.26 3.52 -18.60
C GLU A 435 -5.32 4.57 -18.00
N ARG A 436 -5.75 5.82 -18.05
CA ARG A 436 -5.14 6.86 -17.22
C ARG A 436 -5.84 6.84 -15.87
N LEU A 437 -5.13 6.43 -14.82
CA LEU A 437 -5.70 6.29 -13.48
C LEU A 437 -5.74 7.62 -12.72
N MET A 438 -4.69 8.44 -12.83
CA MET A 438 -4.61 9.72 -12.12
C MET A 438 -3.66 10.69 -12.83
N LEU A 439 -4.07 11.95 -12.84
CA LEU A 439 -3.21 13.10 -13.12
C LEU A 439 -3.38 14.10 -11.98
N ARG A 440 -2.30 14.50 -11.34
CA ARG A 440 -2.29 15.51 -10.27
C ARG A 440 -1.32 16.61 -10.61
N SER A 441 -1.72 17.84 -10.36
CA SER A 441 -0.85 19.01 -10.43
C SER A 441 -1.07 19.86 -9.19
N ASP A 442 0.01 20.25 -8.55
CA ASP A 442 0.00 21.10 -7.35
C ASP A 442 0.90 22.31 -7.60
N PHE A 443 0.50 23.45 -7.07
CA PHE A 443 1.28 24.69 -7.03
C PHE A 443 1.22 25.28 -5.62
N GLN A 444 2.37 25.66 -5.08
CA GLN A 444 2.49 26.33 -3.79
C GLN A 444 3.39 27.54 -3.93
N ALA A 445 2.98 28.66 -3.37
CA ALA A 445 3.79 29.86 -3.23
C ALA A 445 3.81 30.27 -1.76
N LYS A 446 4.98 30.57 -1.24
CA LYS A 446 5.20 30.91 0.17
C LYS A 446 6.13 32.13 0.29
N VAL A 447 5.77 33.01 1.22
CA VAL A 447 6.70 34.03 1.76
C VAL A 447 6.78 33.79 3.25
N ASP A 448 7.98 33.60 3.76
CA ASP A 448 8.22 33.36 5.19
C ASP A 448 9.25 34.33 5.76
N TYR A 449 9.02 34.68 7.03
CA TYR A 449 9.89 35.53 7.82
C TYR A 449 10.21 34.85 9.14
N ASN A 450 11.49 34.75 9.49
CA ASN A 450 11.96 34.18 10.75
C ASN A 450 13.14 34.96 11.28
N ARG A 451 13.00 35.55 12.47
CA ARG A 451 14.04 36.36 13.07
C ARG A 451 14.03 36.33 14.58
N THR A 452 15.23 36.36 15.17
CA THR A 452 15.41 36.45 16.62
C THR A 452 15.90 37.86 16.99
N PHE A 453 15.26 38.48 17.97
CA PHE A 453 15.57 39.78 18.56
C PHE A 453 15.85 39.60 20.06
N GLY A 454 17.10 39.38 20.44
CA GLY A 454 17.43 39.03 21.82
C GLY A 454 16.72 37.75 22.27
N LYS A 455 15.80 37.89 23.23
CA LYS A 455 14.98 36.78 23.75
C LYS A 455 13.71 36.50 22.94
N HIS A 456 13.37 37.33 21.98
CA HIS A 456 12.16 37.28 21.20
C HIS A 456 12.42 36.59 19.84
N GLN A 457 11.76 35.49 19.58
CA GLN A 457 11.76 34.83 18.28
C GLN A 457 10.41 35.05 17.61
N VAL A 458 10.42 35.63 16.42
CA VAL A 458 9.22 35.93 15.64
C VAL A 458 9.32 35.17 14.32
N GLY A 459 8.28 34.41 14.02
CA GLY A 459 8.13 33.70 12.75
C GLY A 459 6.77 33.96 12.13
N GLY A 460 6.70 33.86 10.81
CA GLY A 460 5.45 33.93 10.09
C GLY A 460 5.57 33.44 8.66
N ALA A 461 4.47 32.99 8.11
CA ALA A 461 4.39 32.56 6.71
C ALA A 461 3.02 32.91 6.12
N LEU A 462 3.04 33.39 4.87
CA LEU A 462 1.88 33.49 4.01
C LEU A 462 2.05 32.48 2.88
N ILE A 463 1.07 31.59 2.71
CA ILE A 463 1.12 30.49 1.75
C ILE A 463 -0.14 30.49 0.90
N TYR A 464 0.04 30.35 -0.39
CA TYR A 464 -1.01 30.00 -1.35
C TYR A 464 -0.76 28.58 -1.85
N ASP A 465 -1.78 27.72 -1.81
CA ASP A 465 -1.74 26.33 -2.27
C ASP A 465 -2.91 26.07 -3.23
N MET A 466 -2.62 25.44 -4.35
CA MET A 466 -3.60 25.07 -5.37
C MET A 466 -3.31 23.66 -5.86
N GLN A 467 -4.36 22.84 -5.93
CA GLN A 467 -4.30 21.45 -6.38
C GLN A 467 -5.37 21.16 -7.43
N SER A 468 -5.01 20.37 -8.45
CA SER A 468 -5.91 19.76 -9.39
C SER A 468 -5.63 18.28 -9.50
N VAL A 469 -6.65 17.43 -9.29
CA VAL A 469 -6.55 15.97 -9.42
C VAL A 469 -7.63 15.51 -10.40
N VAL A 470 -7.23 14.78 -11.43
CA VAL A 470 -8.14 14.15 -12.41
C VAL A 470 -8.00 12.63 -12.24
N LYS A 471 -9.10 11.94 -11.90
CA LYS A 471 -9.17 10.49 -11.78
C LYS A 471 -10.19 9.93 -12.75
N ASN A 472 -9.86 8.81 -13.40
CA ASN A 472 -10.79 8.04 -14.24
C ASN A 472 -11.62 8.88 -15.22
N GLY A 473 -10.97 9.84 -15.92
CA GLY A 473 -11.60 10.67 -16.93
C GLY A 473 -11.75 12.14 -16.56
N ARG A 474 -11.96 12.99 -17.59
CA ARG A 474 -11.98 14.46 -17.47
C ARG A 474 -13.04 15.02 -16.54
N ASN A 475 -14.19 14.36 -16.43
CA ASN A 475 -15.33 14.87 -15.69
C ASN A 475 -15.21 14.62 -14.17
N ASN A 476 -14.22 13.84 -13.74
CA ASN A 476 -13.96 13.55 -12.33
C ASN A 476 -12.72 14.30 -11.86
N SER A 477 -12.74 15.64 -11.92
CA SER A 477 -11.65 16.50 -11.49
C SER A 477 -11.94 17.13 -10.14
N GLN A 478 -11.02 16.96 -9.20
CA GLN A 478 -11.00 17.60 -7.89
C GLN A 478 -10.08 18.82 -7.94
N LYS A 479 -10.58 20.00 -7.58
CA LYS A 479 -9.78 21.21 -7.49
C LYS A 479 -9.93 21.81 -6.11
N ASN A 480 -8.80 22.03 -5.44
CA ASN A 480 -8.73 22.63 -4.12
C ASN A 480 -7.80 23.84 -4.17
N GLN A 481 -8.07 24.84 -3.35
CA GLN A 481 -7.15 25.95 -3.14
C GLN A 481 -7.24 26.46 -1.69
N SER A 482 -6.14 27.03 -1.20
CA SER A 482 -6.13 27.62 0.13
C SER A 482 -5.18 28.80 0.22
N VAL A 483 -5.50 29.72 1.12
CA VAL A 483 -4.60 30.77 1.61
C VAL A 483 -4.41 30.54 3.09
N LEU A 484 -3.17 30.37 3.49
CA LEU A 484 -2.76 30.11 4.87
C LEU A 484 -1.88 31.25 5.38
N VAL A 485 -2.22 31.77 6.56
CA VAL A 485 -1.34 32.62 7.36
C VAL A 485 -0.96 31.86 8.63
N ASN A 486 0.31 31.76 8.92
CA ASN A 486 0.85 31.20 10.15
C ASN A 486 1.74 32.24 10.82
N ALA A 487 1.55 32.49 12.12
CA ALA A 487 2.37 33.40 12.91
C ALA A 487 2.84 32.70 14.19
N THR A 488 4.12 32.80 14.49
CA THR A 488 4.73 32.18 15.67
C THR A 488 5.50 33.22 16.48
N TYR A 489 5.41 33.12 17.79
CA TYR A 489 6.17 33.93 18.71
C TYR A 489 6.68 33.06 19.86
N THR A 490 7.99 33.15 20.14
CA THR A 490 8.59 32.44 21.27
C THR A 490 9.44 33.43 22.09
N TYR A 491 9.19 33.46 23.41
CA TYR A 491 9.94 34.28 24.34
C TYR A 491 10.88 33.42 25.18
N ASP A 492 12.15 33.72 25.13
CA ASP A 492 13.27 33.14 25.94
C ASP A 492 13.29 31.60 25.93
N ASN A 493 12.79 30.96 24.87
CA ASN A 493 12.54 29.52 24.78
C ASN A 493 11.67 28.94 25.92
N ARG A 494 10.87 29.79 26.59
CA ARG A 494 9.98 29.42 27.70
C ARG A 494 8.53 29.43 27.30
N TYR A 495 8.09 30.46 26.60
CA TYR A 495 6.69 30.66 26.21
C TYR A 495 6.61 30.70 24.68
N SER A 496 5.77 29.86 24.11
CA SER A 496 5.53 29.85 22.67
C SER A 496 4.04 30.02 22.38
N LEU A 497 3.74 30.88 21.41
CA LEU A 497 2.39 31.13 20.89
C LEU A 497 2.40 30.94 19.40
N ASN A 498 1.41 30.25 18.87
CA ASN A 498 1.19 30.08 17.45
C ASN A 498 -0.26 30.43 17.09
N ALA A 499 -0.44 31.15 15.98
CA ALA A 499 -1.74 31.47 15.41
C ALA A 499 -1.77 31.07 13.94
N VAL A 500 -2.80 30.34 13.56
CA VAL A 500 -3.05 29.84 12.20
C VAL A 500 -4.39 30.37 11.71
N PHE A 501 -4.42 30.88 10.50
CA PHE A 501 -5.65 31.17 9.79
C PHE A 501 -5.54 30.58 8.38
N ASN A 502 -6.41 29.65 8.06
CA ASN A 502 -6.48 29.03 6.73
C ASN A 502 -7.88 29.25 6.15
N ARG A 503 -7.93 29.82 4.96
CA ARG A 503 -9.14 29.86 4.15
C ARG A 503 -8.97 28.90 2.99
N SER A 504 -9.68 27.78 3.02
CA SER A 504 -9.59 26.75 1.97
C SER A 504 -10.94 26.47 1.31
N GLY A 505 -10.89 26.06 0.07
CA GLY A 505 -12.06 25.78 -0.74
C GLY A 505 -11.88 24.61 -1.68
N SER A 506 -13.01 24.05 -2.10
CA SER A 506 -13.09 22.92 -3.04
C SER A 506 -14.13 23.19 -4.12
N ALA A 507 -13.78 22.85 -5.33
CA ALA A 507 -14.71 22.93 -6.47
C ALA A 507 -15.86 21.90 -6.40
N TYR A 508 -15.81 20.94 -5.49
CA TYR A 508 -16.92 19.99 -5.25
C TYR A 508 -18.09 20.58 -4.47
N LEU A 509 -17.84 21.67 -3.76
CA LEU A 509 -18.88 22.31 -2.97
C LEU A 509 -19.71 23.27 -3.84
N PRO A 510 -21.01 23.47 -3.55
CA PRO A 510 -21.86 24.37 -4.31
C PRO A 510 -21.39 25.81 -4.22
N ASP A 511 -21.83 26.62 -5.20
CA ASP A 511 -21.56 28.07 -5.21
C ASP A 511 -22.16 28.72 -3.95
N GLY A 512 -21.34 29.50 -3.25
CA GLY A 512 -21.68 30.08 -1.93
C GLY A 512 -20.98 29.37 -0.76
N ASP A 513 -20.83 28.05 -0.80
CA ASP A 513 -20.24 27.26 0.27
C ASP A 513 -18.84 26.70 -0.06
N LYS A 514 -18.26 27.14 -1.18
CA LYS A 514 -16.95 26.65 -1.67
C LYS A 514 -15.80 26.87 -0.70
N TYR A 515 -15.87 27.89 0.13
CA TYR A 515 -14.78 28.30 1.00
C TYR A 515 -15.19 28.32 2.45
N SER A 516 -14.31 27.76 3.30
CA SER A 516 -14.44 27.80 4.77
C SER A 516 -13.19 28.33 5.44
N ASN A 517 -13.34 28.90 6.63
CA ASN A 517 -12.25 29.45 7.41
C ASN A 517 -11.90 28.50 8.57
N TYR A 518 -10.61 28.30 8.79
CA TYR A 518 -10.06 27.40 9.80
C TYR A 518 -9.07 28.18 10.69
N PRO A 519 -9.55 29.00 11.64
CA PRO A 519 -8.70 29.66 12.62
C PRO A 519 -8.28 28.67 13.72
N ALA A 520 -7.02 28.77 14.15
CA ALA A 520 -6.55 28.03 15.32
C ALA A 520 -5.46 28.82 16.07
N VAL A 521 -5.41 28.64 17.37
CA VAL A 521 -4.37 29.20 18.24
C VAL A 521 -3.86 28.09 19.14
N SER A 522 -2.55 28.03 19.35
CA SER A 522 -1.92 27.12 20.30
C SER A 522 -0.84 27.84 21.10
N ALA A 523 -0.64 27.41 22.33
CA ALA A 523 0.39 27.94 23.22
C ALA A 523 1.14 26.79 23.90
N ALA A 524 2.40 27.03 24.22
CA ALA A 524 3.22 26.12 25.02
C ALA A 524 4.02 26.88 26.09
N TRP A 525 4.13 26.26 27.25
CA TRP A 525 4.99 26.68 28.32
C TRP A 525 6.03 25.61 28.63
N ILE A 526 7.29 25.96 28.51
CA ILE A 526 8.41 25.07 28.71
C ILE A 526 8.94 25.25 30.13
N VAL A 527 8.33 24.53 31.08
CA VAL A 527 8.59 24.65 32.52
C VAL A 527 10.07 24.36 32.87
N SER A 528 10.72 23.47 32.13
CA SER A 528 12.14 23.11 32.35
C SER A 528 13.13 24.26 32.08
N ASN A 529 12.67 25.35 31.46
CA ASN A 529 13.50 26.50 31.14
C ASN A 529 13.26 27.70 32.07
N GLU A 530 12.47 27.54 33.14
CA GLU A 530 12.25 28.55 34.17
C GLU A 530 13.48 28.68 35.15
#